data_2506ed84c48187a88a699354df348c19
#
_entry.id   2506ed84c48187a88a699354df348c19
#
_cell.length_a   1.000
_cell.length_b   1.000
_cell.length_c   1.000
_cell.angle_alpha   90.00
_cell.angle_beta   90.00
_cell.angle_gamma   90.00
#
_symmetry.space_group_name_H-M   'P 1'
#
loop_
_entity.id
_entity.type
_entity.pdbx_description
1 polymer ?
#
loop_
_entity_poly.entity_id
_entity_poly.type
_entity_poly.pdbx_seq_one_letter_code
_entity_poly.pdbx_strand_id
1 'polypeptide(L)'
;GINHPNLKIYLYHIPQVSGVGLSIDLVKKLKQTFPNIIVGIKDSSGDWKNTEALLNIKELIVYPGAELPVIEAIKLGAPGCISATANLNSSDIARVIDLCHQKEWDNAEELHKKVKSVRLLFQDYAPIPAQKRLLAKKTGDVVWSNVRPPLISMSKEKGDELANELNNNFGYSF
;
A
#
# COMPACT_ATOMS: atom_id res chain seq x y z
N GLY A 1 21.40 -11.45 -18.84
CA GLY A 1 20.68 -10.50 -17.98
C GLY A 1 20.23 -9.29 -18.77
N ILE A 2 19.23 -8.57 -18.27
CA ILE A 2 18.77 -7.32 -18.91
C ILE A 2 19.87 -6.28 -18.71
N ASN A 3 20.59 -5.94 -19.78
CA ASN A 3 21.63 -4.92 -19.75
C ASN A 3 21.06 -3.59 -20.26
N HIS A 4 20.34 -2.87 -19.39
CA HIS A 4 19.80 -1.56 -19.70
C HIS A 4 20.49 -0.51 -18.80
N PRO A 5 21.17 0.52 -19.38
CA PRO A 5 22.02 1.45 -18.62
C PRO A 5 21.25 2.25 -17.56
N ASN A 6 19.95 2.47 -17.76
CA ASN A 6 19.09 3.25 -16.88
C ASN A 6 18.10 2.40 -16.08
N LEU A 7 18.34 1.07 -15.95
CA LEU A 7 17.46 0.19 -15.20
C LEU A 7 17.46 0.60 -13.72
N LYS A 8 16.24 0.78 -13.17
CA LYS A 8 15.99 1.00 -11.75
C LYS A 8 15.03 -0.09 -11.26
N ILE A 9 15.40 -0.76 -10.18
CA ILE A 9 14.62 -1.86 -9.60
C ILE A 9 14.21 -1.47 -8.19
N TYR A 10 12.90 -1.61 -7.91
CA TYR A 10 12.36 -1.69 -6.57
C TYR A 10 12.10 -3.15 -6.23
N LEU A 11 12.68 -3.63 -5.16
CA LEU A 11 12.40 -4.97 -4.63
C LEU A 11 10.98 -5.01 -4.08
N TYR A 12 10.37 -6.19 -4.05
CA TYR A 12 9.05 -6.37 -3.45
C TYR A 12 9.09 -7.52 -2.42
N HIS A 13 9.04 -7.16 -1.15
CA HIS A 13 8.98 -8.07 -0.03
C HIS A 13 7.53 -8.33 0.38
N ILE A 14 7.00 -9.52 0.04
CA ILE A 14 5.64 -9.97 0.34
C ILE A 14 5.64 -11.49 0.62
N PRO A 15 6.28 -11.95 1.71
CA PRO A 15 6.54 -13.36 1.97
C PRO A 15 5.26 -14.20 2.06
N GLN A 16 4.18 -13.64 2.57
CA GLN A 16 2.88 -14.33 2.71
C GLN A 16 2.22 -14.68 1.36
N VAL A 17 2.66 -14.08 0.26
CA VAL A 17 2.15 -14.35 -1.10
C VAL A 17 3.19 -15.03 -1.96
N SER A 18 4.44 -14.56 -1.90
CA SER A 18 5.54 -15.10 -2.72
C SER A 18 6.08 -16.43 -2.18
N GLY A 19 5.80 -16.78 -0.91
CA GLY A 19 6.41 -17.93 -0.21
C GLY A 19 7.90 -17.75 0.11
N VAL A 20 8.50 -16.65 -0.33
CA VAL A 20 9.93 -16.35 -0.12
C VAL A 20 10.08 -14.92 0.40
N GLY A 21 10.79 -14.77 1.52
CA GLY A 21 11.14 -13.47 2.09
C GLY A 21 12.48 -12.95 1.54
N LEU A 22 12.63 -11.62 1.58
CA LEU A 22 13.91 -10.96 1.36
C LEU A 22 14.48 -10.56 2.73
N SER A 23 15.55 -11.21 3.19
CA SER A 23 16.16 -10.84 4.46
C SER A 23 16.84 -9.47 4.36
N ILE A 24 16.96 -8.78 5.50
CA ILE A 24 17.66 -7.48 5.59
C ILE A 24 19.07 -7.57 5.02
N ASP A 25 19.81 -8.66 5.33
CA ASP A 25 21.18 -8.86 4.84
C ASP A 25 21.24 -9.07 3.33
N LEU A 26 20.25 -9.77 2.76
CA LEU A 26 20.13 -9.92 1.30
C LEU A 26 19.90 -8.55 0.65
N VAL A 27 18.96 -7.74 1.18
CA VAL A 27 18.67 -6.41 0.65
C VAL A 27 19.89 -5.50 0.74
N LYS A 28 20.62 -5.49 1.88
CA LYS A 28 21.89 -4.76 2.03
C LYS A 28 22.91 -5.19 1.00
N LYS A 29 23.11 -6.50 0.83
CA LYS A 29 24.06 -7.04 -0.16
C LYS A 29 23.70 -6.66 -1.58
N LEU A 30 22.42 -6.73 -1.96
CA LEU A 30 21.94 -6.32 -3.29
C LEU A 30 22.16 -4.83 -3.52
N LYS A 31 21.83 -3.96 -2.54
CA LYS A 31 22.07 -2.52 -2.62
C LYS A 31 23.56 -2.19 -2.76
N GLN A 32 24.44 -2.86 -2.01
CA GLN A 32 25.89 -2.67 -2.09
C GLN A 32 26.47 -3.14 -3.42
N THR A 33 25.99 -4.28 -3.94
CA THR A 33 26.49 -4.85 -5.20
C THR A 33 26.00 -4.08 -6.42
N PHE A 34 24.76 -3.56 -6.37
CA PHE A 34 24.12 -2.87 -7.49
C PHE A 34 23.55 -1.50 -7.07
N PRO A 35 24.39 -0.56 -6.59
CA PRO A 35 23.93 0.68 -5.94
C PRO A 35 23.09 1.57 -6.86
N ASN A 36 23.36 1.56 -8.16
CA ASN A 36 22.64 2.36 -9.15
C ASN A 36 21.39 1.70 -9.70
N ILE A 37 21.24 0.38 -9.50
CA ILE A 37 20.13 -0.42 -10.03
C ILE A 37 19.08 -0.67 -8.94
N ILE A 38 19.49 -1.15 -7.77
CA ILE A 38 18.59 -1.38 -6.63
C ILE A 38 18.36 -0.06 -5.93
N VAL A 39 17.26 0.59 -6.26
CA VAL A 39 16.96 1.93 -5.75
C VAL A 39 16.04 1.94 -4.53
N GLY A 40 15.23 0.90 -4.37
CA GLY A 40 14.30 0.84 -3.24
C GLY A 40 13.65 -0.52 -3.05
N ILE A 41 12.72 -0.54 -2.10
CA ILE A 41 11.93 -1.73 -1.76
C ILE A 41 10.52 -1.30 -1.35
N LYS A 42 9.51 -2.09 -1.78
CA LYS A 42 8.19 -2.10 -1.17
C LYS A 42 8.14 -3.24 -0.15
N ASP A 43 7.87 -2.89 1.10
CA ASP A 43 7.71 -3.85 2.18
C ASP A 43 6.24 -4.07 2.52
N SER A 44 5.73 -5.24 2.14
CA SER A 44 4.37 -5.69 2.45
C SER A 44 4.36 -6.84 3.47
N SER A 45 5.40 -6.99 4.27
CA SER A 45 5.46 -8.01 5.33
C SER A 45 4.38 -7.84 6.41
N GLY A 46 3.99 -6.58 6.66
CA GLY A 46 3.14 -6.22 7.81
C GLY A 46 3.91 -6.17 9.13
N ASP A 47 5.22 -6.39 9.12
CA ASP A 47 6.09 -6.31 10.28
C ASP A 47 6.81 -4.95 10.33
N TRP A 48 6.43 -4.11 11.31
CA TRP A 48 7.04 -2.81 11.49
C TRP A 48 8.56 -2.88 11.73
N LYS A 49 9.03 -3.88 12.50
CA LYS A 49 10.47 -4.02 12.77
C LYS A 49 11.27 -4.28 11.48
N ASN A 50 10.68 -5.05 10.55
CA ASN A 50 11.30 -5.26 9.23
C ASN A 50 11.33 -3.96 8.42
N THR A 51 10.20 -3.22 8.37
CA THR A 51 10.13 -1.92 7.68
C THR A 51 11.14 -0.92 8.25
N GLU A 52 11.21 -0.79 9.57
CA GLU A 52 12.15 0.09 10.27
C GLU A 52 13.61 -0.29 9.98
N ALA A 53 13.93 -1.59 10.00
CA ALA A 53 15.28 -2.06 9.66
C ALA A 53 15.67 -1.75 8.20
N LEU A 54 14.70 -1.82 7.27
CA LEU A 54 14.91 -1.43 5.87
C LEU A 54 15.13 0.08 5.74
N LEU A 55 14.37 0.91 6.46
CA LEU A 55 14.52 2.38 6.47
C LEU A 55 15.90 2.83 6.97
N ASN A 56 16.56 2.03 7.81
CA ASN A 56 17.92 2.29 8.26
C ASN A 56 19.03 1.92 7.23
N ILE A 57 18.67 1.36 6.07
CA ILE A 57 19.66 1.09 5.00
C ILE A 57 19.92 2.37 4.21
N LYS A 58 21.16 2.83 4.25
CA LYS A 58 21.59 4.06 3.57
C LYS A 58 21.22 4.03 2.07
N GLU A 59 20.66 5.13 1.59
CA GLU A 59 20.32 5.34 0.17
C GLU A 59 19.31 4.33 -0.41
N LEU A 60 18.58 3.61 0.43
CA LEU A 60 17.49 2.74 0.01
C LEU A 60 16.15 3.46 0.21
N ILE A 61 15.37 3.60 -0.86
CA ILE A 61 14.01 4.15 -0.78
C ILE A 61 13.08 3.03 -0.31
N VAL A 62 12.37 3.24 0.79
CA VAL A 62 11.46 2.23 1.36
C VAL A 62 10.03 2.73 1.34
N TYR A 63 9.13 1.91 0.78
CA TYR A 63 7.70 2.14 0.80
C TYR A 63 7.01 1.05 1.63
N PRO A 64 6.36 1.37 2.76
CA PRO A 64 5.41 0.44 3.37
C PRO A 64 4.34 0.00 2.38
N GLY A 65 3.96 -1.28 2.43
CA GLY A 65 2.93 -1.87 1.57
C GLY A 65 1.49 -1.56 1.99
N ALA A 66 1.33 -0.75 3.03
CA ALA A 66 0.06 -0.26 3.53
C ALA A 66 0.23 1.14 4.13
N GLU A 67 -0.88 1.87 4.24
CA GLU A 67 -0.92 3.20 4.86
C GLU A 67 -0.90 3.19 6.39
N LEU A 68 -1.07 2.03 7.03
CA LEU A 68 -1.12 1.94 8.49
C LEU A 68 0.10 2.57 9.19
N PRO A 69 1.36 2.27 8.78
CA PRO A 69 2.55 2.85 9.40
C PRO A 69 3.09 4.08 8.66
N VAL A 70 2.29 4.74 7.81
CA VAL A 70 2.83 5.75 6.88
C VAL A 70 3.45 6.95 7.59
N ILE A 71 2.85 7.43 8.69
CA ILE A 71 3.36 8.58 9.45
C ILE A 71 4.71 8.23 10.09
N GLU A 72 4.77 7.09 10.77
CA GLU A 72 5.99 6.58 11.41
C GLU A 72 7.09 6.35 10.38
N ALA A 73 6.73 5.80 9.22
CA ALA A 73 7.68 5.56 8.14
C ALA A 73 8.22 6.86 7.53
N ILE A 74 7.38 7.88 7.36
CA ILE A 74 7.83 9.20 6.85
C ILE A 74 8.74 9.89 7.86
N LYS A 75 8.47 9.79 9.17
CA LYS A 75 9.37 10.29 10.22
C LYS A 75 10.78 9.67 10.12
N LEU A 76 10.90 8.44 9.59
CA LEU A 76 12.16 7.74 9.35
C LEU A 76 12.68 7.86 7.90
N GLY A 77 12.07 8.71 7.07
CA GLY A 77 12.56 9.02 5.73
C GLY A 77 11.88 8.27 4.58
N ALA A 78 10.80 7.53 4.81
CA ALA A 78 9.99 7.00 3.73
C ALA A 78 9.32 8.17 2.95
N PRO A 79 9.24 8.11 1.61
CA PRO A 79 8.55 9.16 0.84
C PRO A 79 7.03 9.03 0.86
N GLY A 80 6.48 7.90 1.33
CA GLY A 80 5.06 7.60 1.36
C GLY A 80 4.81 6.10 1.44
N CYS A 81 3.71 5.59 0.90
CA CYS A 81 3.39 4.17 0.88
C CYS A 81 2.89 3.70 -0.51
N ILE A 82 2.89 2.38 -0.73
CA ILE A 82 2.28 1.75 -1.92
C ILE A 82 1.21 0.79 -1.42
N SER A 83 -0.02 1.30 -1.27
CA SER A 83 -1.14 0.57 -0.69
C SER A 83 -2.20 0.19 -1.72
N ALA A 84 -2.85 -0.96 -1.51
CA ALA A 84 -3.96 -1.42 -2.34
C ALA A 84 -5.18 -0.51 -2.19
N THR A 85 -5.50 -0.04 -0.98
CA THR A 85 -6.64 0.84 -0.72
C THR A 85 -6.50 2.21 -1.37
N ALA A 86 -5.29 2.62 -1.78
CA ALA A 86 -5.08 3.83 -2.58
C ALA A 86 -5.86 3.83 -3.92
N ASN A 87 -6.33 2.68 -4.39
CA ASN A 87 -7.26 2.63 -5.54
C ASN A 87 -8.64 3.23 -5.22
N LEU A 88 -8.98 3.41 -3.95
CA LEU A 88 -10.28 3.88 -3.50
C LEU A 88 -10.23 5.22 -2.77
N ASN A 89 -9.23 5.42 -1.91
CA ASN A 89 -9.08 6.59 -1.04
C ASN A 89 -7.74 7.32 -1.22
N SER A 90 -7.21 7.34 -2.44
CA SER A 90 -5.91 7.95 -2.75
C SER A 90 -5.79 9.41 -2.30
N SER A 91 -6.87 10.19 -2.40
CA SER A 91 -6.87 11.61 -2.00
C SER A 91 -6.59 11.79 -0.51
N ASP A 92 -7.22 10.99 0.35
CA ASP A 92 -7.01 11.10 1.80
C ASP A 92 -5.61 10.58 2.19
N ILE A 93 -5.15 9.49 1.57
CA ILE A 93 -3.78 8.98 1.79
C ILE A 93 -2.74 10.00 1.35
N ALA A 94 -2.90 10.59 0.16
CA ALA A 94 -2.01 11.63 -0.34
C ALA A 94 -1.99 12.85 0.59
N ARG A 95 -3.16 13.29 1.07
CA ARG A 95 -3.25 14.42 2.00
C ARG A 95 -2.54 14.14 3.33
N VAL A 96 -2.64 12.92 3.87
CA VAL A 96 -1.84 12.52 5.06
C VAL A 96 -0.35 12.66 4.78
N ILE A 97 0.12 12.15 3.63
CA ILE A 97 1.53 12.21 3.23
C ILE A 97 1.99 13.67 3.08
N ASP A 98 1.19 14.51 2.42
CA ASP A 98 1.49 15.94 2.24
C ASP A 98 1.61 16.67 3.57
N LEU A 99 0.67 16.43 4.50
CA LEU A 99 0.73 16.98 5.85
C LEU A 99 2.00 16.55 6.60
N CYS A 100 2.40 15.29 6.47
CA CYS A 100 3.66 14.81 7.05
C CYS A 100 4.88 15.54 6.46
N HIS A 101 4.94 15.75 5.14
CA HIS A 101 6.03 16.48 4.50
C HIS A 101 6.05 17.97 4.88
N GLN A 102 4.88 18.55 5.19
CA GLN A 102 4.74 19.91 5.74
C GLN A 102 5.04 19.96 7.24
N LYS A 103 5.27 18.81 7.90
CA LYS A 103 5.48 18.66 9.35
C LYS A 103 4.24 19.05 10.19
N GLU A 104 3.08 19.01 9.60
CA GLU A 104 1.79 19.22 10.27
C GLU A 104 1.30 17.91 10.91
N TRP A 105 2.04 17.41 11.90
CA TRP A 105 1.88 16.08 12.46
C TRP A 105 0.49 15.85 13.08
N ASP A 106 -0.03 16.81 13.83
CA ASP A 106 -1.34 16.69 14.49
C ASP A 106 -2.46 16.56 13.46
N ASN A 107 -2.41 17.38 12.40
CA ASN A 107 -3.38 17.31 11.29
C ASN A 107 -3.25 16.01 10.52
N ALA A 108 -2.01 15.53 10.31
CA ALA A 108 -1.76 14.24 9.67
C ALA A 108 -2.32 13.07 10.49
N GLU A 109 -2.10 13.06 11.80
CA GLU A 109 -2.59 12.03 12.70
C GLU A 109 -4.13 12.01 12.78
N GLU A 110 -4.77 13.16 12.79
CA GLU A 110 -6.23 13.25 12.81
C GLU A 110 -6.84 12.65 11.52
N LEU A 111 -6.36 13.08 10.35
CA LEU A 111 -6.84 12.53 9.08
C LEU A 111 -6.49 11.03 8.94
N HIS A 112 -5.33 10.63 9.46
CA HIS A 112 -4.87 9.24 9.39
C HIS A 112 -5.78 8.27 10.16
N LYS A 113 -6.49 8.71 11.19
CA LYS A 113 -7.49 7.90 11.89
C LYS A 113 -8.56 7.38 10.93
N LYS A 114 -9.08 8.27 10.08
CA LYS A 114 -10.04 7.91 9.02
C LYS A 114 -9.42 6.92 8.03
N VAL A 115 -8.22 7.19 7.54
CA VAL A 115 -7.49 6.34 6.59
C VAL A 115 -7.26 4.94 7.16
N LYS A 116 -6.83 4.85 8.44
CA LYS A 116 -6.67 3.58 9.16
C LYS A 116 -7.99 2.82 9.27
N SER A 117 -9.08 3.48 9.62
CA SER A 117 -10.39 2.84 9.78
C SER A 117 -10.87 2.24 8.46
N VAL A 118 -10.70 2.94 7.34
CA VAL A 118 -11.00 2.41 6.00
C VAL A 118 -10.14 1.19 5.70
N ARG A 119 -8.84 1.24 5.99
CA ARG A 119 -7.93 0.11 5.77
C ARG A 119 -8.34 -1.12 6.60
N LEU A 120 -8.71 -0.92 7.87
CA LEU A 120 -9.12 -2.00 8.77
C LEU A 120 -10.42 -2.66 8.29
N LEU A 121 -11.40 -1.87 7.81
CA LEU A 121 -12.62 -2.41 7.22
C LEU A 121 -12.33 -3.40 6.07
N PHE A 122 -11.32 -3.12 5.23
CA PHE A 122 -10.95 -4.03 4.15
C PHE A 122 -10.24 -5.32 4.60
N GLN A 123 -9.88 -5.45 5.88
CA GLN A 123 -9.33 -6.72 6.38
C GLN A 123 -10.40 -7.82 6.53
N ASP A 124 -11.67 -7.43 6.64
CA ASP A 124 -12.80 -8.36 6.72
C ASP A 124 -13.23 -8.90 5.35
N TYR A 125 -12.62 -8.42 4.29
CA TYR A 125 -12.93 -8.78 2.91
C TYR A 125 -11.70 -9.30 2.17
N ALA A 126 -11.92 -10.11 1.12
CA ALA A 126 -10.87 -10.37 0.13
C ALA A 126 -10.58 -9.05 -0.61
N PRO A 127 -9.40 -8.42 -0.41
CA PRO A 127 -9.23 -7.01 -0.77
C PRO A 127 -9.31 -6.73 -2.27
N ILE A 128 -8.81 -7.62 -3.13
CA ILE A 128 -8.84 -7.43 -4.59
C ILE A 128 -10.28 -7.53 -5.13
N PRO A 129 -11.06 -8.59 -4.85
CA PRO A 129 -12.46 -8.66 -5.27
C PRO A 129 -13.31 -7.50 -4.76
N ALA A 130 -13.13 -7.10 -3.49
CA ALA A 130 -13.88 -6.01 -2.88
C ALA A 130 -13.62 -4.67 -3.60
N GLN A 131 -12.36 -4.30 -3.78
CA GLN A 131 -11.99 -3.06 -4.46
C GLN A 131 -12.46 -3.05 -5.93
N LYS A 132 -12.29 -4.15 -6.64
CA LYS A 132 -12.76 -4.26 -8.03
C LYS A 132 -14.29 -4.15 -8.12
N ARG A 133 -15.03 -4.69 -7.15
CA ARG A 133 -16.48 -4.54 -7.07
C ARG A 133 -16.92 -3.10 -6.85
N LEU A 134 -16.24 -2.37 -5.95
CA LEU A 134 -16.49 -0.95 -5.73
C LEU A 134 -16.16 -0.10 -6.97
N LEU A 135 -15.09 -0.42 -7.68
CA LEU A 135 -14.74 0.25 -8.93
C LEU A 135 -15.80 0.00 -10.01
N ALA A 136 -16.29 -1.25 -10.14
CA ALA A 136 -17.39 -1.57 -11.05
C ALA A 136 -18.65 -0.74 -10.76
N LYS A 137 -18.98 -0.56 -9.48
CA LYS A 137 -20.10 0.28 -9.05
C LYS A 137 -19.87 1.75 -9.37
N LYS A 138 -18.68 2.28 -9.07
CA LYS A 138 -18.33 3.68 -9.30
C LYS A 138 -18.29 4.06 -10.78
N THR A 139 -17.82 3.17 -11.63
CA THR A 139 -17.65 3.44 -13.07
C THR A 139 -18.86 3.02 -13.90
N GLY A 140 -19.77 2.19 -13.35
CA GLY A 140 -20.84 1.53 -14.10
C GLY A 140 -20.36 0.39 -15.01
N ASP A 141 -19.05 0.10 -15.04
CA ASP A 141 -18.47 -0.96 -15.87
C ASP A 141 -18.28 -2.26 -15.08
N VAL A 142 -19.14 -3.23 -15.36
CA VAL A 142 -19.14 -4.55 -14.68
C VAL A 142 -17.87 -5.36 -14.91
N VAL A 143 -17.10 -5.07 -15.96
CA VAL A 143 -15.83 -5.76 -16.28
C VAL A 143 -14.82 -5.61 -15.15
N TRP A 144 -14.87 -4.51 -14.39
CA TRP A 144 -14.05 -4.34 -13.19
C TRP A 144 -14.24 -5.44 -12.15
N SER A 145 -15.42 -6.07 -12.06
CA SER A 145 -15.68 -7.15 -11.10
C SER A 145 -14.97 -8.47 -11.43
N ASN A 146 -14.40 -8.61 -12.64
CA ASN A 146 -13.73 -9.83 -13.04
C ASN A 146 -12.41 -9.99 -12.30
N VAL A 147 -12.21 -11.18 -11.75
CA VAL A 147 -10.95 -11.61 -11.10
C VAL A 147 -10.47 -12.92 -11.73
N ARG A 148 -9.18 -13.21 -11.58
CA ARG A 148 -8.60 -14.48 -12.03
C ARG A 148 -8.54 -15.48 -10.88
N PRO A 149 -8.68 -16.77 -11.14
CA PRO A 149 -8.43 -17.80 -10.14
C PRO A 149 -7.05 -17.63 -9.46
N PRO A 150 -6.91 -17.94 -8.19
CA PRO A 150 -7.89 -18.55 -7.28
C PRO A 150 -8.90 -17.56 -6.64
N LEU A 151 -8.90 -16.30 -7.05
CA LEU A 151 -9.84 -15.31 -6.51
C LEU A 151 -11.26 -15.58 -6.97
N ILE A 152 -12.23 -15.26 -6.11
CA ILE A 152 -13.66 -15.31 -6.39
C ILE A 152 -14.22 -13.90 -6.37
N SER A 153 -15.00 -13.53 -7.39
CA SER A 153 -15.63 -12.21 -7.47
C SER A 153 -16.57 -11.97 -6.28
N MET A 154 -16.55 -10.76 -5.75
CA MET A 154 -17.52 -10.34 -4.72
C MET A 154 -18.91 -10.20 -5.34
N SER A 155 -19.95 -10.68 -4.65
CA SER A 155 -21.35 -10.52 -5.11
C SER A 155 -21.77 -9.05 -5.13
N LYS A 156 -22.83 -8.75 -5.88
CA LYS A 156 -23.36 -7.38 -5.97
C LYS A 156 -23.87 -6.91 -4.61
N GLU A 157 -24.60 -7.75 -3.90
CA GLU A 157 -25.19 -7.47 -2.60
C GLU A 157 -24.13 -7.08 -1.58
N LYS A 158 -23.08 -7.90 -1.43
CA LYS A 158 -21.94 -7.59 -0.54
C LYS A 158 -21.20 -6.32 -0.95
N GLY A 159 -21.08 -6.06 -2.25
CA GLY A 159 -20.49 -4.84 -2.75
C GLY A 159 -21.33 -3.60 -2.44
N ASP A 160 -22.65 -3.71 -2.51
CA ASP A 160 -23.57 -2.64 -2.16
C ASP A 160 -23.57 -2.37 -0.65
N GLU A 161 -23.52 -3.41 0.20
CA GLU A 161 -23.34 -3.28 1.65
C GLU A 161 -22.06 -2.54 2.00
N LEU A 162 -20.93 -2.96 1.43
CA LEU A 162 -19.62 -2.32 1.65
C LEU A 162 -19.62 -0.86 1.15
N ALA A 163 -20.22 -0.57 -0.01
CA ALA A 163 -20.33 0.78 -0.52
C ALA A 163 -21.14 1.70 0.41
N ASN A 164 -22.25 1.19 0.94
CA ASN A 164 -23.10 1.91 1.89
C ASN A 164 -22.34 2.18 3.20
N GLU A 165 -21.60 1.19 3.70
CA GLU A 165 -20.79 1.34 4.90
C GLU A 165 -19.70 2.40 4.71
N LEU A 166 -18.98 2.37 3.58
CA LEU A 166 -17.97 3.37 3.23
C LEU A 166 -18.56 4.78 3.08
N ASN A 167 -19.75 4.88 2.50
CA ASN A 167 -20.44 6.17 2.38
C ASN A 167 -20.90 6.70 3.74
N ASN A 168 -21.60 5.90 4.52
CA ASN A 168 -22.19 6.31 5.79
C ASN A 168 -21.13 6.67 6.85
N ASN A 169 -20.05 5.89 6.93
CA ASN A 169 -19.04 6.05 7.97
C ASN A 169 -17.90 6.98 7.57
N PHE A 170 -17.60 7.11 6.26
CA PHE A 170 -16.39 7.81 5.80
C PHE A 170 -16.65 8.82 4.68
N GLY A 171 -17.87 8.90 4.15
CA GLY A 171 -18.24 9.84 3.10
C GLY A 171 -17.68 9.50 1.70
N TYR A 172 -17.31 8.24 1.46
CA TYR A 172 -16.88 7.81 0.12
C TYR A 172 -18.07 7.37 -0.73
N SER A 173 -18.16 7.89 -1.94
CA SER A 173 -19.22 7.55 -2.91
C SER A 173 -18.66 6.58 -3.98
N PHE A 174 -19.40 5.47 -4.18
CA PHE A 174 -19.10 4.45 -5.19
C PHE A 174 -20.30 4.13 -6.06
#